data_056f213a8eb1dcd7feccc53f5ab5cae7
#
_entry.id   056f213a8eb1dcd7feccc53f5ab5cae7
#
_cell.length_a   1.000
_cell.length_b   1.000
_cell.length_c   1.000
_cell.angle_alpha   90.00
_cell.angle_beta   90.00
_cell.angle_gamma   90.00
#
_symmetry.space_group_name_H-M   'P 1'
#
loop_
_entity.id
_entity.type
_entity.pdbx_description
1 polymer ?
#
loop_
_entity_poly.entity_id
_entity_poly.type
_entity_poly.pdbx_seq_one_letter_code
_entity_poly.pdbx_strand_id
1 'polypeptide(L)'
;MTRKQPETRTEIAKMIGQDKRHFLNRKARHLKKPLGDIAGLTKLGFHLIEVPIGSASCTVNRHICEEECIYILEGAGTVRIGATVLQVEADDFIADAAGREVHDLRNTGFNILKYTIVGQRLDLILSNIMNRHGGSIAQMAKSVILSIWG
;
A
#
# COMPACT_ATOMS: atom_id res chain seq x y z
N MET A 1 -25.66 9.88 10.32
CA MET A 1 -25.85 8.86 9.26
C MET A 1 -25.31 7.54 9.73
N THR A 2 -26.16 6.57 9.95
CA THR A 2 -25.71 5.20 10.25
C THR A 2 -25.14 4.60 8.97
N ARG A 3 -23.84 4.31 8.98
CA ARG A 3 -23.20 3.57 7.89
C ARG A 3 -23.71 2.14 7.86
N LYS A 4 -24.06 1.68 6.66
CA LYS A 4 -24.36 0.29 6.43
C LYS A 4 -23.15 -0.59 6.71
N GLN A 5 -23.31 -1.60 7.52
CA GLN A 5 -22.30 -2.62 7.81
C GLN A 5 -22.96 -4.00 7.80
N PRO A 6 -22.33 -5.02 7.30
CA PRO A 6 -21.01 -5.04 6.61
C PRO A 6 -21.12 -4.62 5.13
N GLU A 7 -19.98 -4.24 4.53
CA GLU A 7 -19.84 -4.16 3.08
C GLU A 7 -19.68 -5.57 2.52
N THR A 8 -20.63 -6.00 1.71
CA THR A 8 -20.62 -7.37 1.17
C THR A 8 -19.63 -7.52 0.01
N ARG A 9 -19.27 -8.77 -0.32
CA ARG A 9 -18.47 -9.10 -1.49
C ARG A 9 -19.00 -8.43 -2.77
N THR A 10 -20.31 -8.45 -2.97
CA THR A 10 -20.96 -7.86 -4.15
C THR A 10 -20.82 -6.34 -4.17
N GLU A 11 -20.95 -5.68 -3.04
CA GLU A 11 -20.79 -4.23 -2.92
C GLU A 11 -19.34 -3.82 -3.14
N ILE A 12 -18.39 -4.52 -2.54
CA ILE A 12 -16.96 -4.29 -2.75
C ILE A 12 -16.58 -4.49 -4.23
N ALA A 13 -17.10 -5.52 -4.88
CA ALA A 13 -16.83 -5.78 -6.29
C ALA A 13 -17.31 -4.63 -7.19
N LYS A 14 -18.44 -4.01 -6.86
CA LYS A 14 -19.01 -2.88 -7.61
C LYS A 14 -18.31 -1.55 -7.38
N MET A 15 -17.47 -1.42 -6.37
CA MET A 15 -16.72 -0.19 -6.12
C MET A 15 -15.77 0.09 -7.29
N ILE A 16 -15.83 1.30 -7.84
CA ILE A 16 -14.95 1.73 -8.93
C ILE A 16 -13.49 1.78 -8.46
N GLY A 17 -13.26 2.17 -7.20
CA GLY A 17 -11.92 2.37 -6.65
C GLY A 17 -11.29 3.69 -7.10
N GLN A 18 -10.09 3.93 -6.63
CA GLN A 18 -9.32 5.13 -6.89
C GLN A 18 -8.02 4.76 -7.63
N ASP A 19 -7.83 5.26 -8.85
CA ASP A 19 -6.57 5.09 -9.58
C ASP A 19 -5.51 6.00 -8.95
N LYS A 20 -4.55 5.39 -8.30
CA LYS A 20 -3.45 6.08 -7.62
C LYS A 20 -2.17 5.95 -8.42
N ARG A 21 -1.52 7.08 -8.66
CA ARG A 21 -0.21 7.15 -9.34
C ARG A 21 0.73 7.99 -8.49
N HIS A 22 1.93 7.47 -8.29
CA HIS A 22 2.92 8.22 -7.54
C HIS A 22 3.55 9.31 -8.41
N PHE A 23 3.60 10.55 -7.91
CA PHE A 23 4.08 11.70 -8.68
C PHE A 23 5.56 11.63 -9.06
N LEU A 24 6.39 10.94 -8.27
CA LEU A 24 7.82 10.75 -8.54
C LEU A 24 8.13 9.48 -9.36
N ASN A 25 7.19 8.55 -9.48
CA ASN A 25 7.40 7.28 -10.17
C ASN A 25 6.16 6.85 -10.95
N ARG A 26 6.14 7.13 -12.25
CA ARG A 26 5.02 6.78 -13.13
C ARG A 26 4.73 5.27 -13.22
N LYS A 27 5.69 4.42 -12.85
CA LYS A 27 5.50 2.97 -12.77
C LYS A 27 4.83 2.53 -11.47
N ALA A 28 4.75 3.39 -10.48
CA ALA A 28 4.00 3.14 -9.25
C ALA A 28 2.54 3.52 -9.47
N ARG A 29 1.73 2.53 -9.79
CA ARG A 29 0.29 2.66 -10.06
C ARG A 29 -0.47 1.53 -9.42
N HIS A 30 -1.57 1.84 -8.77
CA HIS A 30 -2.49 0.85 -8.24
C HIS A 30 -3.93 1.38 -8.17
N LEU A 31 -4.89 0.47 -8.16
CA LEU A 31 -6.29 0.76 -7.86
C LEU A 31 -6.51 0.52 -6.37
N LYS A 32 -7.03 1.52 -5.65
CA LYS A 32 -7.29 1.46 -4.22
C LYS A 32 -8.79 1.50 -3.93
N LYS A 33 -9.29 0.55 -3.14
CA LYS A 33 -10.63 0.58 -2.53
C LYS A 33 -10.46 0.83 -1.03
N PRO A 34 -10.78 2.03 -0.52
CA PRO A 34 -10.50 2.41 0.87
C PRO A 34 -11.60 1.90 1.82
N LEU A 35 -11.61 0.60 2.09
CA LEU A 35 -12.66 -0.06 2.88
C LEU A 35 -12.74 0.48 4.30
N GLY A 36 -11.60 0.77 4.93
CA GLY A 36 -11.55 1.34 6.27
C GLY A 36 -12.21 2.71 6.34
N ASP A 37 -11.95 3.57 5.35
CA ASP A 37 -12.55 4.92 5.28
C ASP A 37 -14.05 4.84 5.08
N ILE A 38 -14.50 3.95 4.20
CA ILE A 38 -15.92 3.71 3.95
C ILE A 38 -16.61 3.21 5.24
N ALA A 39 -15.95 2.35 5.99
CA ALA A 39 -16.45 1.86 7.28
C ALA A 39 -16.34 2.88 8.43
N GLY A 40 -15.65 3.98 8.27
CA GLY A 40 -15.49 5.03 9.29
C GLY A 40 -14.33 4.83 10.24
N LEU A 41 -13.35 3.99 9.89
CA LEU A 41 -12.13 3.85 10.69
C LEU A 41 -11.28 5.11 10.59
N THR A 42 -10.80 5.59 11.72
CA THR A 42 -9.99 6.82 11.78
C THR A 42 -8.53 6.55 12.14
N LYS A 43 -8.27 5.51 12.92
CA LYS A 43 -6.92 5.17 13.41
C LYS A 43 -6.24 4.07 12.63
N LEU A 44 -6.98 3.38 11.77
CA LEU A 44 -6.47 2.33 10.89
C LEU A 44 -6.83 2.65 9.45
N GLY A 45 -5.85 2.55 8.56
CA GLY A 45 -6.09 2.41 7.14
C GLY A 45 -6.29 0.94 6.81
N PHE A 46 -7.36 0.61 6.10
CA PHE A 46 -7.60 -0.72 5.55
C PHE A 46 -8.01 -0.57 4.10
N HIS A 47 -7.16 -1.03 3.20
CA HIS A 47 -7.40 -0.88 1.77
C HIS A 47 -7.31 -2.22 1.05
N LEU A 48 -8.15 -2.39 0.04
CA LEU A 48 -7.98 -3.43 -0.97
C LEU A 48 -7.26 -2.80 -2.17
N ILE A 49 -6.14 -3.38 -2.56
CA ILE A 49 -5.26 -2.86 -3.60
C ILE A 49 -5.17 -3.85 -4.76
N GLU A 50 -5.23 -3.32 -5.97
CA GLU A 50 -4.98 -4.06 -7.21
C GLU A 50 -3.86 -3.37 -7.97
N VAL A 51 -2.77 -4.10 -8.24
CA VAL A 51 -1.59 -3.60 -8.95
C VAL A 51 -1.54 -4.23 -10.33
N PRO A 52 -1.58 -3.43 -11.41
CA PRO A 52 -1.45 -3.93 -12.77
C PRO A 52 -0.10 -4.62 -12.99
N ILE A 53 -0.06 -5.51 -13.98
CA ILE A 53 1.16 -6.20 -14.39
C ILE A 53 2.26 -5.17 -14.70
N GLY A 54 3.47 -5.42 -14.20
CA GLY A 54 4.63 -4.54 -14.42
C GLY A 54 4.65 -3.26 -13.58
N SER A 55 3.61 -2.99 -12.79
CA SER A 55 3.55 -1.82 -11.92
C SER A 55 4.08 -2.11 -10.52
N ALA A 56 4.56 -1.08 -9.84
CA ALA A 56 4.83 -1.10 -8.40
C ALA A 56 3.61 -0.57 -7.64
N SER A 57 3.41 -1.03 -6.42
CA SER A 57 2.33 -0.53 -5.55
C SER A 57 2.62 0.88 -5.04
N CYS A 58 3.89 1.17 -4.82
CA CYS A 58 4.37 2.49 -4.39
C CYS A 58 5.82 2.69 -4.82
N THR A 59 6.34 3.88 -4.60
CA THR A 59 7.79 4.12 -4.61
C THR A 59 8.40 3.46 -3.38
N VAL A 60 9.67 3.06 -3.48
CA VAL A 60 10.43 2.55 -2.34
C VAL A 60 10.31 3.52 -1.16
N ASN A 61 9.79 3.05 -0.05
CA ASN A 61 9.52 3.88 1.13
C ASN A 61 9.91 3.17 2.44
N ARG A 62 9.92 3.95 3.50
CA ARG A 62 10.16 3.49 4.87
C ARG A 62 9.21 4.22 5.79
N HIS A 63 8.50 3.49 6.63
CA HIS A 63 7.69 4.04 7.70
C HIS A 63 8.51 4.13 8.98
N ILE A 64 8.55 5.32 9.60
CA ILE A 64 9.36 5.55 10.81
C ILE A 64 8.56 5.23 12.06
N CYS A 65 7.28 5.56 12.08
CA CYS A 65 6.44 5.46 13.27
C CYS A 65 5.27 4.49 13.15
N GLU A 66 4.78 4.22 11.93
CA GLU A 66 3.62 3.38 11.70
C GLU A 66 4.02 1.92 11.45
N GLU A 67 3.15 1.03 11.89
CA GLU A 67 3.18 -0.38 11.50
C GLU A 67 2.23 -0.62 10.34
N GLU A 68 2.63 -1.49 9.44
CA GLU A 68 1.88 -1.86 8.25
C GLU A 68 2.00 -3.35 7.99
N CYS A 69 0.93 -3.95 7.49
CA CYS A 69 0.99 -5.33 7.02
C CYS A 69 0.18 -5.51 5.74
N ILE A 70 0.60 -6.49 4.95
CA ILE A 70 -0.01 -6.86 3.67
C ILE A 70 -0.32 -8.35 3.70
N TYR A 71 -1.51 -8.72 3.22
CA TYR A 71 -1.89 -10.10 2.95
C TYR A 71 -2.25 -10.24 1.47
N ILE A 72 -1.52 -11.08 0.75
CA ILE A 72 -1.73 -11.29 -0.68
C ILE A 72 -2.97 -12.17 -0.89
N LEU A 73 -3.90 -11.71 -1.71
CA LEU A 73 -5.14 -12.43 -2.03
C LEU A 73 -5.06 -13.18 -3.36
N GLU A 74 -4.45 -12.55 -4.37
CA GLU A 74 -4.37 -13.10 -5.72
C GLU A 74 -3.10 -12.60 -6.42
N GLY A 75 -2.57 -13.41 -7.33
CA GLY A 75 -1.42 -13.04 -8.15
C GLY A 75 -0.09 -13.34 -7.47
N ALA A 76 0.96 -12.80 -8.04
CA ALA A 76 2.33 -12.95 -7.56
C ALA A 76 3.13 -11.67 -7.78
N GLY A 77 4.13 -11.46 -6.97
CA GLY A 77 4.95 -10.27 -7.05
C GLY A 77 6.33 -10.46 -6.47
N THR A 78 7.07 -9.37 -6.43
CA THR A 78 8.39 -9.30 -5.82
C THR A 78 8.36 -8.22 -4.74
N VAL A 79 8.68 -8.60 -3.53
CA VAL A 79 8.88 -7.66 -2.41
C VAL A 79 10.36 -7.46 -2.19
N ARG A 80 10.75 -6.21 -1.94
CA ARG A 80 12.08 -5.86 -1.48
C ARG A 80 11.98 -5.26 -0.09
N ILE A 81 12.80 -5.76 0.82
CA ILE A 81 12.94 -5.26 2.19
C ILE A 81 14.43 -5.03 2.43
N GLY A 82 14.84 -3.77 2.46
CA GLY A 82 16.26 -3.43 2.48
C GLY A 82 17.01 -3.99 1.26
N ALA A 83 18.03 -4.81 1.48
CA ALA A 83 18.79 -5.51 0.45
C ALA A 83 18.20 -6.86 0.03
N THR A 84 17.19 -7.36 0.76
CA THR A 84 16.58 -8.68 0.51
C THR A 84 15.46 -8.56 -0.50
N VAL A 85 15.46 -9.44 -1.50
CA VAL A 85 14.44 -9.55 -2.54
C VAL A 85 13.80 -10.93 -2.47
N LEU A 86 12.49 -10.98 -2.33
CA LEU A 86 11.72 -12.22 -2.17
C LEU A 86 10.57 -12.25 -3.17
N GLN A 87 10.26 -13.44 -3.69
CA GLN A 87 9.03 -13.68 -4.43
C GLN A 87 7.89 -13.91 -3.45
N VAL A 88 6.72 -13.37 -3.76
CA VAL A 88 5.50 -13.53 -2.96
C VAL A 88 4.33 -13.91 -3.86
N GLU A 89 3.40 -14.67 -3.31
CA GLU A 89 2.20 -15.14 -4.01
C GLU A 89 0.97 -15.12 -3.09
N ALA A 90 -0.18 -15.59 -3.58
CA ALA A 90 -1.40 -15.66 -2.79
C ALA A 90 -1.16 -16.42 -1.48
N ASP A 91 -1.77 -15.92 -0.40
CA ASP A 91 -1.67 -16.38 0.98
C ASP A 91 -0.35 -16.04 1.70
N ASP A 92 0.57 -15.33 1.04
CA ASP A 92 1.75 -14.78 1.73
C ASP A 92 1.39 -13.54 2.56
N PHE A 93 2.10 -13.38 3.67
CA PHE A 93 1.97 -12.27 4.61
C PHE A 93 3.28 -11.50 4.74
N ILE A 94 3.19 -10.17 4.60
CA ILE A 94 4.31 -9.25 4.74
C ILE A 94 3.99 -8.29 5.88
N ALA A 95 4.88 -8.15 6.84
CA ALA A 95 4.74 -7.20 7.93
C ALA A 95 5.92 -6.24 7.95
N ASP A 96 5.62 -4.98 8.13
CA ASP A 96 6.60 -3.91 8.31
C ASP A 96 6.38 -3.24 9.66
N ALA A 97 7.26 -3.54 10.60
CA ALA A 97 7.25 -2.87 11.89
C ALA A 97 7.88 -1.48 11.77
N ALA A 98 7.39 -0.55 12.58
CA ALA A 98 7.85 0.83 12.57
C ALA A 98 9.38 0.96 12.69
N GLY A 99 9.96 1.85 11.90
CA GLY A 99 11.40 2.14 11.92
C GLY A 99 12.29 1.10 11.24
N ARG A 100 11.73 0.08 10.62
CA ARG A 100 12.49 -0.95 9.91
C ARG A 100 12.95 -0.47 8.53
N GLU A 101 13.37 -1.43 7.72
CA GLU A 101 14.02 -1.17 6.44
C GLU A 101 13.05 -0.63 5.38
N VAL A 102 13.63 0.00 4.40
CA VAL A 102 12.93 0.46 3.20
C VAL A 102 12.33 -0.73 2.44
N HIS A 103 11.08 -0.61 2.00
CA HIS A 103 10.41 -1.68 1.27
C HIS A 103 9.68 -1.17 0.02
N ASP A 104 9.48 -2.06 -0.93
CA ASP A 104 8.55 -1.90 -2.05
C ASP A 104 7.97 -3.25 -2.49
N LEU A 105 6.81 -3.21 -3.13
CA LEU A 105 6.14 -4.37 -3.69
C LEU A 105 5.79 -4.11 -5.15
N ARG A 106 6.18 -5.04 -6.02
CA ARG A 106 5.95 -4.95 -7.47
C ARG A 106 5.18 -6.15 -7.97
N ASN A 107 4.28 -5.91 -8.92
CA ASN A 107 3.68 -7.00 -9.66
C ASN A 107 4.64 -7.48 -10.75
N THR A 108 5.29 -8.59 -10.48
CA THR A 108 6.19 -9.29 -11.43
C THR A 108 5.57 -10.58 -11.96
N GLY A 109 4.30 -10.84 -11.64
CA GLY A 109 3.54 -11.98 -12.12
C GLY A 109 2.86 -11.72 -13.47
N PHE A 110 1.97 -12.64 -13.84
CA PHE A 110 1.25 -12.63 -15.13
C PHE A 110 -0.21 -12.17 -15.01
N ASN A 111 -0.68 -11.91 -13.80
CA ASN A 111 -2.04 -11.46 -13.50
C ASN A 111 -1.98 -10.22 -12.60
N ILE A 112 -3.13 -9.61 -12.34
CA ILE A 112 -3.24 -8.54 -11.35
C ILE A 112 -2.80 -9.08 -9.99
N LEU A 113 -1.94 -8.33 -9.31
CA LEU A 113 -1.58 -8.58 -7.93
C LEU A 113 -2.58 -7.88 -7.02
N LYS A 114 -3.32 -8.66 -6.23
CA LYS A 114 -4.36 -8.17 -5.35
C LYS A 114 -4.05 -8.50 -3.90
N TYR A 115 -4.14 -7.51 -3.03
CA TYR A 115 -3.84 -7.67 -1.63
C TYR A 115 -4.62 -6.71 -0.75
N THR A 116 -4.72 -7.02 0.52
CA THR A 116 -5.13 -6.07 1.55
C THR A 116 -3.91 -5.48 2.23
N ILE A 117 -3.99 -4.19 2.52
CA ILE A 117 -2.99 -3.49 3.30
C ILE A 117 -3.66 -2.84 4.51
N VAL A 118 -3.07 -3.04 5.67
CA VAL A 118 -3.52 -2.49 6.95
C VAL A 118 -2.37 -1.72 7.58
N GLY A 119 -2.62 -0.50 7.98
CA GLY A 119 -1.60 0.31 8.63
C GLY A 119 -2.18 1.30 9.63
N GLN A 120 -1.35 1.69 10.57
CA GLN A 120 -1.70 2.71 11.55
C GLN A 120 -1.80 4.08 10.89
N ARG A 121 -2.71 4.91 11.40
CA ARG A 121 -2.79 6.34 11.11
C ARG A 121 -2.41 7.11 12.37
N LEU A 122 -1.20 7.67 12.36
CA LEU A 122 -0.69 8.49 13.45
C LEU A 122 -0.85 9.97 13.10
N ASP A 123 -0.97 10.82 14.12
CA ASP A 123 -1.12 12.28 13.93
C ASP A 123 0.12 12.89 13.28
N LEU A 124 1.30 12.35 13.57
CA LEU A 124 2.56 12.70 12.93
C LEU A 124 3.06 11.51 12.13
N ILE A 125 3.09 11.65 10.82
CA ILE A 125 3.60 10.64 9.90
C ILE A 125 4.96 11.10 9.37
N LEU A 126 6.00 10.30 9.64
CA LEU A 126 7.34 10.49 9.12
C LEU A 126 7.66 9.32 8.16
N SER A 127 7.87 9.62 6.90
CA SER A 127 8.35 8.63 5.94
C SER A 127 9.51 9.18 5.12
N ASN A 128 10.47 8.29 4.83
CA ASN A 128 11.55 8.55 3.91
C ASN A 128 11.23 7.90 2.57
N ILE A 129 11.13 8.71 1.53
CA ILE A 129 10.98 8.23 0.17
C ILE A 129 12.36 8.16 -0.45
N MET A 130 12.75 6.98 -0.91
CA MET A 130 13.99 6.76 -1.62
C MET A 130 13.75 6.95 -3.12
N ASN A 131 14.53 7.81 -3.75
CA ASN A 131 14.53 7.94 -5.20
C ASN A 131 15.38 6.83 -5.84
N ARG A 132 15.29 6.71 -7.17
CA ARG A 132 16.06 5.71 -7.94
C ARG A 132 17.58 5.81 -7.81
N HIS A 133 18.08 6.90 -7.27
CA HIS A 133 19.52 7.16 -7.10
C HIS A 133 19.98 6.93 -5.66
N GLY A 134 19.15 6.33 -4.81
CA GLY A 134 19.49 6.01 -3.44
C GLY A 134 19.51 7.20 -2.48
N GLY A 135 19.10 8.38 -2.93
CA GLY A 135 18.94 9.54 -2.05
C GLY A 135 17.69 9.41 -1.19
N SER A 136 17.82 9.66 0.10
CA SER A 136 16.67 9.75 1.01
C SER A 136 16.17 11.19 1.02
N ILE A 137 14.90 11.38 0.65
CA ILE A 137 14.20 12.64 0.88
C ILE A 137 13.39 12.46 2.16
N ALA A 138 13.90 12.96 3.27
CA ALA A 138 13.12 13.08 4.50
C ALA A 138 12.06 14.15 4.27
N GLN A 139 10.81 13.75 4.14
CA GLN A 139 9.72 14.68 3.95
C GLN A 139 8.76 14.60 5.12
N MET A 140 8.71 15.66 5.94
CA MET A 140 7.57 15.94 6.80
C MET A 140 6.40 16.29 5.88
N ALA A 141 5.72 15.28 5.37
CA ALA A 141 4.69 15.54 4.40
C ALA A 141 3.39 14.82 4.77
N LYS A 142 2.47 15.55 5.35
CA LYS A 142 1.05 15.19 5.27
C LYS A 142 0.62 14.89 3.83
N SER A 143 1.24 15.49 2.81
CA SER A 143 0.83 15.40 1.41
C SER A 143 1.34 14.18 0.66
N VAL A 144 2.48 13.61 0.99
CA VAL A 144 3.06 12.48 0.24
C VAL A 144 2.52 11.15 0.73
N ILE A 145 2.25 11.05 2.00
CA ILE A 145 1.67 9.86 2.63
C ILE A 145 0.18 9.74 2.29
N LEU A 146 -0.47 10.84 1.98
CA LEU A 146 -1.82 10.86 1.41
C LEU A 146 -1.93 10.08 0.08
N SER A 147 -0.82 9.72 -0.58
CA SER A 147 -0.89 8.91 -1.80
C SER A 147 -1.16 7.43 -1.52
N ILE A 148 -0.79 6.92 -0.34
CA ILE A 148 -1.07 5.54 0.09
C ILE A 148 -2.29 5.51 1.01
N TRP A 149 -2.45 6.50 1.89
CA TRP A 149 -3.46 6.53 2.94
C TRP A 149 -4.58 7.55 2.71
N GLY A 150 -4.38 8.54 1.86
CA GLY A 150 -5.33 9.61 1.55
C GLY A 150 -6.14 9.39 0.30
#